data_652199a3a94ae5a25ca3700074788c3a
#
_entry.id   652199a3a94ae5a25ca3700074788c3a
#
_cell.length_a   1.000
_cell.length_b   1.000
_cell.length_c   1.000
_cell.angle_alpha   90.00
_cell.angle_beta   90.00
_cell.angle_gamma   90.00
#
_symmetry.space_group_name_H-M   'P 1'
#
loop_
_entity.id
_entity.type
_entity.pdbx_description
1 polymer ?
#
loop_
_entity_poly.entity_id
_entity_poly.type
_entity_poly.pdbx_seq_one_letter_code
_entity_poly.pdbx_strand_id
1 'polypeptide(L)'
;SERKRTRDCDIYEDEEAKRSVMQRAAELLARLEKEYNLPSFVKCMLPSNVSQGFWLHLPKKFCKVNLPNEDTPVVLVDELGREHTTSYLLGRNGLSAGWRAFSMKHKLLKGDLLIFLLTEPCKFK
;
A
#
# COMPACT_ATOMS: atom_id res chain seq x y z
N SER A 1 -12.19 9.87 -6.21
CA SER A 1 -12.64 10.70 -5.13
C SER A 1 -11.51 11.55 -4.59
N GLU A 2 -11.90 12.62 -4.01
CA GLU A 2 -10.93 13.56 -3.52
C GLU A 2 -10.42 13.11 -2.17
N ARG A 3 -9.10 12.95 -2.08
CA ARG A 3 -8.49 12.58 -0.82
C ARG A 3 -8.23 13.80 0.01
N LYS A 4 -8.41 13.63 1.31
CA LYS A 4 -8.05 14.66 2.23
C LYS A 4 -6.53 14.71 2.30
N ARG A 5 -5.95 15.74 1.74
CA ARG A 5 -4.51 15.84 1.66
C ARG A 5 -3.93 16.40 2.91
N THR A 6 -2.75 15.94 3.21
CA THR A 6 -2.05 16.56 4.26
C THR A 6 -0.89 17.28 3.69
N ARG A 7 -0.60 18.35 4.26
CA ARG A 7 0.43 19.22 3.74
C ARG A 7 1.81 18.74 4.07
N ASP A 8 1.93 17.98 5.13
CA ASP A 8 3.23 17.54 5.58
C ASP A 8 3.07 16.29 6.43
N CYS A 9 4.11 15.93 7.15
CA CYS A 9 4.08 14.71 7.92
C CYS A 9 3.09 14.76 9.05
N ASP A 10 2.63 15.95 9.38
CA ASP A 10 1.68 16.10 10.45
C ASP A 10 0.28 16.17 9.89
N ILE A 11 -0.01 15.21 9.05
CA ILE A 11 -1.33 15.10 8.48
C ILE A 11 -2.39 15.06 9.55
N TYR A 12 -2.08 14.45 10.67
CA TYR A 12 -3.00 14.38 11.79
C TYR A 12 -2.58 15.38 12.82
N GLU A 13 -3.53 16.16 13.29
CA GLU A 13 -3.23 17.22 14.22
C GLU A 13 -2.71 16.72 15.55
N ASP A 14 -3.09 15.51 15.95
CA ASP A 14 -2.60 14.96 17.18
C ASP A 14 -2.59 13.42 17.10
N GLU A 15 -2.04 12.81 18.14
CA GLU A 15 -1.91 11.37 18.19
C GLU A 15 -3.25 10.68 18.29
N GLU A 16 -4.22 11.34 18.88
CA GLU A 16 -5.54 10.75 19.02
C GLU A 16 -6.22 10.64 17.66
N ALA A 17 -6.10 11.69 16.83
CA ALA A 17 -6.67 11.65 15.49
C ALA A 17 -6.01 10.58 14.66
N LYS A 18 -4.69 10.44 14.79
CA LYS A 18 -3.95 9.43 14.06
C LYS A 18 -4.37 8.04 14.48
N ARG A 19 -4.51 7.82 15.78
CA ARG A 19 -4.93 6.51 16.28
C ARG A 19 -6.34 6.17 15.80
N SER A 20 -7.22 7.17 15.77
CA SER A 20 -8.59 6.97 15.33
C SER A 20 -8.63 6.53 13.87
N VAL A 21 -7.84 7.19 13.01
CA VAL A 21 -7.78 6.83 11.60
C VAL A 21 -7.19 5.44 11.42
N MET A 22 -6.12 5.12 12.14
CA MET A 22 -5.49 3.82 12.04
C MET A 22 -6.41 2.71 12.54
N GLN A 23 -7.19 3.00 13.58
CA GLN A 23 -8.12 2.03 14.11
C GLN A 23 -9.22 1.73 13.10
N ARG A 24 -9.74 2.76 12.45
CA ARG A 24 -10.77 2.56 11.43
C ARG A 24 -10.23 1.77 10.25
N ALA A 25 -8.98 2.03 9.87
CA ALA A 25 -8.35 1.27 8.80
C ALA A 25 -8.18 -0.19 9.18
N ALA A 26 -7.79 -0.46 10.43
CA ALA A 26 -7.63 -1.82 10.91
C ALA A 26 -8.97 -2.55 10.95
N GLU A 27 -10.02 -1.86 11.35
CA GLU A 27 -11.36 -2.46 11.38
C GLU A 27 -11.86 -2.79 9.99
N LEU A 28 -11.61 -1.90 9.04
CA LEU A 28 -11.99 -2.15 7.65
C LEU A 28 -11.19 -3.32 7.10
N LEU A 29 -9.89 -3.37 7.40
CA LEU A 29 -9.05 -4.47 6.96
C LEU A 29 -9.55 -5.81 7.48
N ALA A 30 -9.89 -5.85 8.78
CA ALA A 30 -10.40 -7.08 9.38
C ALA A 30 -11.70 -7.52 8.73
N ARG A 31 -12.57 -6.57 8.40
CA ARG A 31 -13.81 -6.87 7.72
C ARG A 31 -13.58 -7.42 6.32
N LEU A 32 -12.65 -6.83 5.59
CA LEU A 32 -12.33 -7.28 4.25
C LEU A 32 -11.73 -8.69 4.26
N GLU A 33 -10.86 -8.95 5.23
CA GLU A 33 -10.29 -10.29 5.36
C GLU A 33 -11.35 -11.33 5.65
N LYS A 34 -12.29 -10.99 6.53
CA LYS A 34 -13.35 -11.90 6.89
C LYS A 34 -14.31 -12.13 5.72
N GLU A 35 -14.65 -11.06 5.01
CA GLU A 35 -15.61 -11.13 3.92
C GLU A 35 -15.05 -11.84 2.70
N TYR A 36 -13.82 -11.51 2.32
CA TYR A 36 -13.23 -12.06 1.10
C TYR A 36 -12.25 -13.19 1.35
N ASN A 37 -11.83 -13.37 2.60
CA ASN A 37 -10.86 -14.41 2.97
C ASN A 37 -9.59 -14.31 2.14
N LEU A 38 -9.11 -13.09 1.93
CA LEU A 38 -7.90 -12.83 1.15
C LEU A 38 -6.85 -12.15 2.02
N PRO A 39 -5.56 -12.43 1.79
CA PRO A 39 -4.50 -11.76 2.54
C PRO A 39 -4.51 -10.28 2.24
N SER A 40 -4.29 -9.46 3.25
CA SER A 40 -4.30 -8.02 3.07
C SER A 40 -3.46 -7.34 4.13
N PHE A 41 -3.10 -6.08 3.87
CA PHE A 41 -2.42 -5.25 4.86
C PHE A 41 -2.70 -3.78 4.56
N VAL A 42 -2.48 -2.96 5.58
CA VAL A 42 -2.61 -1.51 5.47
C VAL A 42 -1.23 -0.91 5.57
N LYS A 43 -0.96 0.10 4.75
CA LYS A 43 0.30 0.81 4.83
C LYS A 43 0.07 2.31 4.76
N CYS A 44 0.70 3.02 5.70
CA CYS A 44 0.72 4.47 5.69
C CYS A 44 1.90 4.93 4.84
N MET A 45 1.66 5.83 3.91
CA MET A 45 2.70 6.29 2.99
C MET A 45 3.70 7.18 3.70
N LEU A 46 4.97 6.81 3.58
CA LEU A 46 6.09 7.58 4.11
C LEU A 46 6.68 8.44 2.99
N PRO A 47 7.45 9.48 3.32
CA PRO A 47 8.09 10.29 2.27
C PRO A 47 8.91 9.45 1.31
N SER A 48 9.61 8.43 1.79
CA SER A 48 10.42 7.57 0.91
C SER A 48 9.56 6.77 -0.05
N ASN A 49 8.26 6.63 0.22
CA ASN A 49 7.37 5.90 -0.67
C ASN A 49 6.85 6.78 -1.80
N VAL A 50 6.57 8.05 -1.54
CA VAL A 50 5.78 8.86 -2.47
C VAL A 50 6.43 10.14 -2.93
N SER A 51 7.55 10.55 -2.36
CA SER A 51 8.19 11.80 -2.77
C SER A 51 9.69 11.72 -2.90
N GLN A 52 10.33 10.82 -2.20
CA GLN A 52 11.79 10.70 -2.24
C GLN A 52 12.14 9.24 -2.42
N GLY A 53 12.77 8.91 -3.54
CA GLY A 53 13.20 7.54 -3.77
C GLY A 53 12.16 6.63 -4.35
N PHE A 54 10.90 6.89 -4.14
CA PHE A 54 9.79 6.11 -4.69
C PHE A 54 10.00 4.60 -4.56
N TRP A 55 10.21 4.18 -3.34
CA TRP A 55 10.39 2.78 -2.99
C TRP A 55 9.30 2.39 -2.02
N LEU A 56 8.61 1.29 -2.26
CA LEU A 56 7.55 0.84 -1.36
C LEU A 56 7.95 -0.44 -0.65
N HIS A 57 8.29 -0.32 0.62
CA HIS A 57 8.54 -1.48 1.45
C HIS A 57 7.21 -2.17 1.77
N LEU A 58 7.22 -3.47 1.70
CA LEU A 58 6.06 -4.28 2.06
C LEU A 58 6.33 -4.97 3.40
N PRO A 59 5.27 -5.30 4.15
CA PRO A 59 5.49 -6.01 5.42
C PRO A 59 6.24 -7.32 5.17
N LYS A 60 7.33 -7.51 5.88
CA LYS A 60 8.21 -8.64 5.63
C LYS A 60 7.50 -9.97 5.82
N LYS A 61 6.73 -10.10 6.88
CA LYS A 61 6.03 -11.33 7.17
C LYS A 61 4.98 -11.64 6.09
N PHE A 62 4.30 -10.60 5.62
CA PHE A 62 3.31 -10.77 4.56
C PHE A 62 3.97 -11.30 3.30
N CYS A 63 5.10 -10.73 2.93
CA CYS A 63 5.83 -11.17 1.73
C CYS A 63 6.28 -12.62 1.85
N LYS A 64 6.79 -12.98 3.03
CA LYS A 64 7.29 -14.32 3.24
C LYS A 64 6.20 -15.37 3.07
N VAL A 65 5.00 -15.05 3.54
CA VAL A 65 3.89 -16.01 3.51
C VAL A 65 3.17 -16.00 2.18
N ASN A 66 3.04 -14.83 1.54
CA ASN A 66 2.10 -14.67 0.44
C ASN A 66 2.72 -14.38 -0.91
N LEU A 67 3.98 -14.01 -0.99
CA LEU A 67 4.63 -13.71 -2.26
C LEU A 67 5.70 -14.74 -2.58
N PRO A 68 6.06 -14.88 -3.87
CA PRO A 68 7.11 -15.84 -4.25
C PRO A 68 8.44 -15.49 -3.59
N ASN A 69 9.27 -16.49 -3.39
CA ASN A 69 10.59 -16.31 -2.80
C ASN A 69 11.60 -15.98 -3.88
N GLU A 70 11.26 -15.00 -4.70
CA GLU A 70 12.12 -14.55 -5.80
C GLU A 70 11.60 -13.21 -6.32
N ASP A 71 12.46 -12.50 -7.04
CA ASP A 71 12.05 -11.25 -7.68
C ASP A 71 10.97 -11.58 -8.72
N THR A 72 9.91 -10.81 -8.75
CA THR A 72 8.80 -11.10 -9.63
C THR A 72 7.99 -9.84 -9.93
N PRO A 73 7.32 -9.79 -11.08
CA PRO A 73 6.38 -8.70 -11.33
C PRO A 73 5.19 -8.82 -10.39
N VAL A 74 4.71 -7.67 -9.92
CA VAL A 74 3.51 -7.61 -9.09
C VAL A 74 2.59 -6.56 -9.69
N VAL A 75 1.34 -6.93 -9.91
CA VAL A 75 0.36 -6.05 -10.53
C VAL A 75 -0.48 -5.37 -9.46
N LEU A 76 -0.62 -4.05 -9.59
CA LEU A 76 -1.50 -3.27 -8.72
C LEU A 76 -2.73 -2.87 -9.53
N VAL A 77 -3.91 -3.17 -9.01
CA VAL A 77 -5.17 -2.83 -9.66
C VAL A 77 -5.78 -1.67 -8.91
N ASP A 78 -6.04 -0.57 -9.60
CA ASP A 78 -6.60 0.61 -8.94
C ASP A 78 -8.12 0.51 -8.81
N GLU A 79 -8.72 1.54 -8.23
CA GLU A 79 -10.16 1.55 -7.98
C GLU A 79 -10.99 1.48 -9.25
N LEU A 80 -10.41 1.89 -10.38
CA LEU A 80 -11.09 1.84 -11.66
C LEU A 80 -10.82 0.54 -12.41
N GLY A 81 -10.11 -0.40 -11.80
CA GLY A 81 -9.82 -1.68 -12.41
C GLY A 81 -8.65 -1.68 -13.36
N ARG A 82 -7.88 -0.58 -13.41
CA ARG A 82 -6.72 -0.51 -14.31
C ARG A 82 -5.52 -1.15 -13.64
N GLU A 83 -4.75 -1.88 -14.43
CA GLU A 83 -3.60 -2.62 -13.94
C GLU A 83 -2.30 -1.86 -14.14
N HIS A 84 -1.45 -1.91 -13.13
CA HIS A 84 -0.13 -1.27 -13.15
C HIS A 84 0.90 -2.28 -12.71
N THR A 85 1.84 -2.59 -13.58
CA THR A 85 2.86 -3.58 -13.26
C THR A 85 4.03 -2.94 -12.51
N THR A 86 4.43 -3.58 -11.43
CA THR A 86 5.58 -3.15 -10.65
C THR A 86 6.54 -4.33 -10.51
N SER A 87 7.76 -4.05 -10.04
CA SER A 87 8.76 -5.09 -9.80
C SER A 87 8.96 -5.29 -8.31
N TYR A 88 8.70 -6.50 -7.84
CA TYR A 88 8.96 -6.88 -6.47
C TYR A 88 10.38 -7.43 -6.37
N LEU A 89 11.16 -6.89 -5.44
CA LEU A 89 12.52 -7.34 -5.19
C LEU A 89 12.57 -8.06 -3.85
N LEU A 90 12.87 -9.34 -3.90
CA LEU A 90 12.88 -10.17 -2.71
C LEU A 90 13.89 -9.70 -1.66
N GLY A 91 15.10 -9.39 -2.11
CA GLY A 91 16.16 -9.01 -1.18
C GLY A 91 15.88 -7.73 -0.41
N ARG A 92 14.97 -6.89 -0.92
CA ARG A 92 14.63 -5.62 -0.30
C ARG A 92 13.19 -5.57 0.19
N ASN A 93 12.44 -6.63 -0.01
CA ASN A 93 11.06 -6.74 0.44
C ASN A 93 10.22 -5.55 -0.01
N GLY A 94 10.24 -5.24 -1.29
CA GLY A 94 9.47 -4.09 -1.71
C GLY A 94 9.32 -3.97 -3.21
N LEU A 95 8.52 -2.97 -3.60
CA LEU A 95 8.26 -2.67 -5.00
C LEU A 95 9.16 -1.53 -5.47
N SER A 96 9.78 -1.72 -6.62
CA SER A 96 10.69 -0.74 -7.19
C SER A 96 10.14 -0.16 -8.49
N ALA A 97 10.55 -0.68 -9.64
CA ALA A 97 10.11 -0.16 -10.93
C ALA A 97 8.59 -0.21 -11.02
N GLY A 98 7.99 0.84 -11.54
CA GLY A 98 6.53 0.92 -11.70
C GLY A 98 5.82 1.55 -10.53
N TRP A 99 6.39 1.48 -9.33
CA TRP A 99 5.75 2.08 -8.16
C TRP A 99 5.68 3.60 -8.26
N ARG A 100 6.75 4.22 -8.75
CA ARG A 100 6.77 5.68 -8.90
C ARG A 100 5.64 6.14 -9.82
N ALA A 101 5.47 5.46 -10.96
CA ALA A 101 4.42 5.82 -11.90
C ALA A 101 3.04 5.66 -11.28
N PHE A 102 2.84 4.58 -10.52
CA PHE A 102 1.58 4.36 -9.83
C PHE A 102 1.32 5.46 -8.81
N SER A 103 2.34 5.77 -8.02
CA SER A 103 2.23 6.78 -6.98
C SER A 103 1.90 8.15 -7.55
N MET A 104 2.56 8.53 -8.65
CA MET A 104 2.32 9.82 -9.26
C MET A 104 0.96 9.89 -9.95
N LYS A 105 0.56 8.82 -10.60
CA LYS A 105 -0.74 8.80 -11.25
C LYS A 105 -1.87 8.97 -10.26
N HIS A 106 -1.75 8.37 -9.09
CA HIS A 106 -2.77 8.46 -8.07
C HIS A 106 -2.54 9.58 -7.08
N LYS A 107 -1.51 10.40 -7.32
CA LYS A 107 -1.20 11.57 -6.51
C LYS A 107 -1.12 11.24 -5.03
N LEU A 108 -0.42 10.16 -4.72
CA LEU A 108 -0.25 9.74 -3.34
C LEU A 108 0.65 10.70 -2.59
N LEU A 109 0.29 10.97 -1.35
CA LEU A 109 1.05 11.85 -0.47
C LEU A 109 1.40 11.10 0.81
N LYS A 110 2.46 11.57 1.48
CA LYS A 110 2.80 10.96 2.77
C LYS A 110 1.61 11.10 3.71
N GLY A 111 1.38 10.08 4.50
CA GLY A 111 0.25 10.05 5.38
C GLY A 111 -0.99 9.39 4.79
N ASP A 112 -1.03 9.20 3.47
CA ASP A 112 -2.13 8.48 2.85
C ASP A 112 -2.08 7.02 3.32
N LEU A 113 -3.25 6.45 3.57
CA LEU A 113 -3.35 5.04 3.95
C LEU A 113 -3.84 4.26 2.75
N LEU A 114 -3.14 3.19 2.45
CA LEU A 114 -3.53 2.29 1.37
C LEU A 114 -3.78 0.90 1.93
N ILE A 115 -4.83 0.29 1.45
CA ILE A 115 -5.15 -1.09 1.78
C ILE A 115 -4.78 -1.93 0.57
N PHE A 116 -3.93 -2.93 0.80
CA PHE A 116 -3.51 -3.85 -0.25
C PHE A 116 -4.20 -5.17 -0.04
N LEU A 117 -5.00 -5.58 -1.01
CA LEU A 117 -5.74 -6.84 -0.95
C LEU A 117 -5.20 -7.75 -2.03
N LEU A 118 -4.62 -8.88 -1.63
CA LEU A 118 -4.03 -9.81 -2.58
C LEU A 118 -5.15 -10.67 -3.17
N THR A 119 -5.59 -10.33 -4.38
CA THR A 119 -6.72 -11.00 -5.01
C THR A 119 -6.31 -12.23 -5.79
N GLU A 120 -5.08 -12.24 -6.31
CA GLU A 120 -4.52 -13.37 -7.04
C GLU A 120 -3.04 -13.39 -6.73
N PRO A 121 -2.34 -14.50 -7.01
CA PRO A 121 -0.89 -14.51 -6.82
C PRO A 121 -0.26 -13.32 -7.54
N CYS A 122 0.53 -12.55 -6.81
CA CYS A 122 1.24 -11.39 -7.34
C CYS A 122 0.33 -10.29 -7.91
N LYS A 123 -0.91 -10.21 -7.43
CA LYS A 123 -1.81 -9.15 -7.86
C LYS A 123 -2.55 -8.56 -6.67
N PHE A 124 -2.37 -7.28 -6.44
CA PHE A 124 -3.06 -6.55 -5.37
C PHE A 124 -4.14 -5.64 -5.93
N LYS A 125 -5.14 -5.47 -5.13
CA LYS A 125 -6.20 -4.53 -5.47
C LYS A 125 -6.35 -3.45 -4.40
#